data_d4b66787880a7ff76e6f0342eee5228f
#
_entry.id   d4b66787880a7ff76e6f0342eee5228f
#
_cell.length_a   1.000
_cell.length_b   1.000
_cell.length_c   1.000
_cell.angle_alpha   90.00
_cell.angle_beta   90.00
_cell.angle_gamma   90.00
#
_symmetry.space_group_name_H-M   'P 1'
#
loop_
_entity.id
_entity.type
_entity.pdbx_description
1 polymer ?
#
loop_
_entity_poly.entity_id
_entity_poly.type
_entity_poly.pdbx_seq_one_letter_code
_entity_poly.pdbx_strand_id
1 'polypeptide(L)'
;MMKLSRSLGLVLISILITACSHFQNREAAYLDSAKGWATQAQVREKLGAPMAIQQAEGGTTVWVYELREQQSGNRLTTPGTWCERYLVTFDDKAVLQKWKQVSHFHGGELMPQECMPGAEGSKP
;
A
#
# COMPACT_ATOMS: atom_id res chain seq x y z
N MET A 1 -15.04 -9.50 -46.66
CA MET A 1 -13.72 -9.72 -46.09
C MET A 1 -13.12 -8.51 -45.35
N MET A 2 -13.59 -7.29 -45.56
CA MET A 2 -13.06 -6.09 -44.86
C MET A 2 -13.63 -5.85 -43.46
N LYS A 3 -14.67 -6.56 -43.03
CA LYS A 3 -15.29 -6.37 -41.69
C LYS A 3 -14.60 -7.10 -40.54
N LEU A 4 -13.79 -8.11 -40.80
CA LEU A 4 -13.08 -8.87 -39.78
C LEU A 4 -11.88 -8.12 -39.19
N SER A 5 -11.24 -7.27 -39.99
CA SER A 5 -10.04 -6.52 -39.57
C SER A 5 -10.34 -5.41 -38.55
N ARG A 6 -11.52 -4.82 -38.60
CA ARG A 6 -11.93 -3.76 -37.64
C ARG A 6 -12.29 -4.31 -36.25
N SER A 7 -12.89 -5.50 -36.23
CA SER A 7 -13.25 -6.14 -34.96
C SER A 7 -12.02 -6.65 -34.20
N LEU A 8 -11.00 -7.10 -34.92
CA LEU A 8 -9.75 -7.58 -34.33
C LEU A 8 -8.96 -6.44 -33.67
N GLY A 9 -8.95 -5.26 -34.28
CA GLY A 9 -8.32 -4.07 -33.72
C GLY A 9 -8.96 -3.56 -32.45
N LEU A 10 -10.28 -3.62 -32.34
CA LEU A 10 -11.03 -3.22 -31.16
C LEU A 10 -10.82 -4.18 -29.98
N VAL A 11 -10.72 -5.47 -30.25
CA VAL A 11 -10.43 -6.49 -29.22
C VAL A 11 -9.01 -6.34 -28.68
N LEU A 12 -8.04 -6.06 -29.53
CA LEU A 12 -6.65 -5.82 -29.13
C LEU A 12 -6.49 -4.56 -28.29
N ILE A 13 -7.21 -3.50 -28.57
CA ILE A 13 -7.21 -2.26 -27.80
C ILE A 13 -7.84 -2.48 -26.42
N SER A 14 -8.91 -3.28 -26.34
CA SER A 14 -9.55 -3.61 -25.06
C SER A 14 -8.63 -4.42 -24.12
N ILE A 15 -7.79 -5.30 -24.66
CA ILE A 15 -6.83 -6.10 -23.87
C ILE A 15 -5.72 -5.22 -23.30
N LEU A 16 -5.30 -4.17 -24.01
CA LEU A 16 -4.25 -3.25 -23.54
C LEU A 16 -4.71 -2.36 -22.38
N ILE A 17 -6.00 -2.04 -22.30
CA ILE A 17 -6.54 -1.19 -21.23
C ILE A 17 -6.64 -1.96 -19.89
N THR A 18 -6.88 -3.26 -19.93
CA THR A 18 -6.94 -4.09 -18.70
C THR A 18 -5.58 -4.42 -18.10
N ALA A 19 -4.48 -4.29 -18.84
CA ALA A 19 -3.13 -4.55 -18.34
C ALA A 19 -2.62 -3.47 -17.37
N CYS A 20 -3.15 -2.26 -17.40
CA CYS A 20 -2.71 -1.15 -16.52
C CYS A 20 -3.20 -1.28 -15.07
N SER A 21 -4.18 -2.13 -14.78
CA SER A 21 -4.70 -2.31 -13.42
C SER A 21 -3.90 -3.32 -12.56
N HIS A 22 -2.93 -4.02 -13.14
CA HIS A 22 -2.12 -5.01 -12.42
C HIS A 22 -0.95 -4.42 -11.62
N PHE A 23 -0.68 -3.12 -11.74
CA PHE A 23 0.39 -2.44 -11.00
C PHE A 23 -0.08 -1.75 -9.72
N GLN A 24 -1.30 -1.98 -9.29
CA GLN A 24 -1.74 -1.52 -7.99
C GLN A 24 -1.07 -2.35 -6.89
N ASN A 25 -0.53 -1.63 -5.91
CA ASN A 25 -0.03 -2.22 -4.70
C ASN A 25 -1.13 -3.11 -4.06
N ARG A 26 -0.81 -4.37 -3.83
CA ARG A 26 -1.76 -5.38 -3.33
C ARG A 26 -2.36 -5.01 -1.98
N GLU A 27 -1.55 -4.41 -1.12
CA GLU A 27 -1.95 -3.98 0.21
C GLU A 27 -2.98 -2.86 0.15
N ALA A 28 -2.72 -1.85 -0.67
CA ALA A 28 -3.64 -0.74 -0.89
C ALA A 28 -4.98 -1.20 -1.48
N ALA A 29 -4.92 -2.06 -2.48
CA ALA A 29 -6.12 -2.62 -3.11
C ALA A 29 -6.97 -3.43 -2.12
N TYR A 30 -6.32 -4.25 -1.30
CA TYR A 30 -7.00 -4.99 -0.24
C TYR A 30 -7.64 -4.05 0.78
N LEU A 31 -6.89 -3.07 1.29
CA LEU A 31 -7.39 -2.12 2.29
C LEU A 31 -8.57 -1.31 1.76
N ASP A 32 -8.54 -0.92 0.50
CA ASP A 32 -9.68 -0.24 -0.12
C ASP A 32 -10.93 -1.11 -0.18
N SER A 33 -10.79 -2.37 -0.55
CA SER A 33 -11.91 -3.32 -0.59
C SER A 33 -12.43 -3.71 0.78
N ALA A 34 -11.59 -3.63 1.80
CA ALA A 34 -11.86 -4.10 3.16
C ALA A 34 -12.54 -3.05 4.07
N LYS A 35 -12.58 -1.79 3.65
CA LYS A 35 -13.20 -0.71 4.42
C LYS A 35 -14.67 -1.01 4.74
N GLY A 36 -15.04 -0.81 6.00
CA GLY A 36 -16.41 -0.94 6.49
C GLY A 36 -16.84 -2.36 6.89
N TRP A 37 -16.01 -3.39 6.63
CA TRP A 37 -16.40 -4.76 6.96
C TRP A 37 -15.29 -5.64 7.56
N ALA A 38 -14.03 -5.44 7.18
CA ALA A 38 -12.96 -6.31 7.63
C ALA A 38 -12.61 -6.04 9.11
N THR A 39 -12.55 -7.09 9.88
CA THR A 39 -12.12 -7.04 11.28
C THR A 39 -10.61 -7.01 11.41
N GLN A 40 -10.12 -6.66 12.60
CA GLN A 40 -8.69 -6.75 12.93
C GLN A 40 -8.12 -8.14 12.66
N ALA A 41 -8.87 -9.19 12.99
CA ALA A 41 -8.44 -10.57 12.74
C ALA A 41 -8.27 -10.85 11.24
N GLN A 42 -9.19 -10.39 10.40
CA GLN A 42 -9.11 -10.56 8.95
C GLN A 42 -7.97 -9.75 8.32
N VAL A 43 -7.74 -8.53 8.79
CA VAL A 43 -6.60 -7.71 8.33
C VAL A 43 -5.27 -8.36 8.73
N ARG A 44 -5.17 -8.87 9.96
CA ARG A 44 -3.97 -9.59 10.44
C ARG A 44 -3.71 -10.86 9.63
N GLU A 45 -4.74 -11.61 9.28
CA GLU A 45 -4.61 -12.79 8.43
C GLU A 45 -4.07 -12.42 7.03
N LYS A 46 -4.51 -11.30 6.49
CA LYS A 46 -4.11 -10.85 5.14
C LYS A 46 -2.76 -10.15 5.09
N LEU A 47 -2.48 -9.26 6.02
CA LEU A 47 -1.28 -8.41 6.02
C LEU A 47 -0.22 -8.84 7.04
N GLY A 48 -0.53 -9.76 7.93
CA GLY A 48 0.35 -10.15 9.02
C GLY A 48 0.23 -9.25 10.25
N ALA A 49 1.14 -9.42 11.21
CA ALA A 49 1.18 -8.59 12.40
C ALA A 49 1.63 -7.17 12.09
N PRO A 50 0.99 -6.14 12.65
CA PRO A 50 1.45 -4.78 12.48
C PRO A 50 2.78 -4.54 13.22
N MET A 51 3.56 -3.57 12.74
CA MET A 51 4.80 -3.14 13.40
C MET A 51 4.51 -2.46 14.73
N ALA A 52 3.42 -1.70 14.82
CA ALA A 52 2.99 -0.99 16.02
C ALA A 52 1.47 -0.90 16.07
N ILE A 53 0.94 -0.80 17.28
CA ILE A 53 -0.48 -0.58 17.57
C ILE A 53 -0.58 0.66 18.45
N GLN A 54 -1.39 1.62 18.02
CA GLN A 54 -1.64 2.86 18.74
C GLN A 54 -3.12 2.96 19.10
N GLN A 55 -3.40 3.34 20.35
CA GLN A 55 -4.76 3.66 20.77
C GLN A 55 -5.03 5.12 20.49
N ALA A 56 -6.19 5.42 19.93
CA ALA A 56 -6.67 6.76 19.66
C ALA A 56 -7.95 7.04 20.44
N GLU A 57 -8.41 8.29 20.42
CA GLU A 57 -9.63 8.70 21.10
C GLU A 57 -10.87 7.96 20.57
N GLY A 58 -11.88 7.78 21.43
CA GLY A 58 -13.15 7.18 21.06
C GLY A 58 -13.13 5.68 20.85
N GLY A 59 -12.13 4.97 21.40
CA GLY A 59 -11.99 3.52 21.25
C GLY A 59 -11.45 3.09 19.89
N THR A 60 -10.96 4.03 19.09
CA THR A 60 -10.31 3.72 17.80
C THR A 60 -8.89 3.22 18.01
N THR A 61 -8.45 2.32 17.13
CA THR A 61 -7.11 1.73 17.14
C THR A 61 -6.45 1.95 15.79
N VAL A 62 -5.20 2.37 15.79
CA VAL A 62 -4.41 2.53 14.56
C VAL A 62 -3.31 1.48 14.53
N TRP A 63 -3.32 0.65 13.51
CA TRP A 63 -2.24 -0.29 13.23
C TRP A 63 -1.28 0.29 12.21
N VAL A 64 0.01 0.15 12.48
CA VAL A 64 1.07 0.64 11.63
C VAL A 64 1.76 -0.54 10.97
N TYR A 65 1.74 -0.56 9.64
CA TYR A 65 2.52 -1.48 8.81
C TYR A 65 3.62 -0.71 8.11
N GLU A 66 4.80 -1.31 8.00
CA GLU A 66 5.93 -0.72 7.28
C GLU A 66 6.50 -1.73 6.29
N LEU A 67 6.63 -1.29 5.05
CA LEU A 67 7.23 -2.06 3.97
C LEU A 67 8.47 -1.34 3.47
N ARG A 68 9.51 -2.10 3.18
CA ARG A 68 10.77 -1.61 2.64
C ARG A 68 11.07 -2.33 1.34
N GLU A 69 11.29 -1.57 0.28
CA GLU A 69 11.63 -2.11 -1.02
C GLU A 69 12.92 -1.47 -1.52
N GLN A 70 13.91 -2.31 -1.83
CA GLN A 70 15.17 -1.84 -2.40
C GLN A 70 15.01 -1.59 -3.89
N GLN A 71 15.43 -0.41 -4.33
CA GLN A 71 15.51 -0.04 -5.73
C GLN A 71 16.96 -0.10 -6.20
N SER A 72 17.21 -0.95 -7.18
CA SER A 72 18.51 -1.00 -7.85
C SER A 72 18.72 0.23 -8.74
N GLY A 73 19.93 0.81 -8.69
CA GLY A 73 20.29 1.90 -9.56
C GLY A 73 20.57 1.45 -10.99
N ASN A 74 20.20 2.27 -11.96
CA ASN A 74 20.56 2.15 -13.36
C ASN A 74 20.68 3.53 -13.98
N ARG A 75 20.74 3.63 -15.32
CA ARG A 75 20.86 4.91 -16.02
C ARG A 75 19.67 5.87 -15.80
N LEU A 76 18.50 5.32 -15.44
CA LEU A 76 17.25 6.07 -15.31
C LEU A 76 16.75 6.15 -13.86
N THR A 77 17.28 5.31 -12.97
CA THR A 77 16.82 5.23 -11.59
C THR A 77 17.99 5.36 -10.61
N THR A 78 17.78 6.15 -9.56
CA THR A 78 18.72 6.25 -8.44
C THR A 78 18.58 5.00 -7.56
N PRO A 79 19.68 4.36 -7.11
CA PRO A 79 19.61 3.29 -6.13
C PRO A 79 19.16 3.84 -4.77
N GLY A 80 18.45 3.02 -4.01
CA GLY A 80 17.98 3.41 -2.68
C GLY A 80 16.93 2.46 -2.12
N THR A 81 16.23 2.93 -1.10
CA THR A 81 15.16 2.19 -0.45
C THR A 81 13.88 3.02 -0.40
N TRP A 82 12.80 2.44 -0.90
CA TRP A 82 11.45 2.93 -0.69
C TRP A 82 10.94 2.44 0.65
N CYS A 83 10.50 3.36 1.48
CA CYS A 83 9.80 3.08 2.71
C CYS A 83 8.33 3.44 2.54
N GLU A 84 7.46 2.49 2.77
CA GLU A 84 6.01 2.68 2.72
C GLU A 84 5.41 2.34 4.07
N ARG A 85 4.61 3.23 4.59
CA ARG A 85 3.92 3.05 5.86
C ARG A 85 2.42 3.17 5.65
N TYR A 86 1.70 2.15 6.12
CA TYR A 86 0.25 2.12 6.12
C TYR A 86 -0.26 2.34 7.53
N LEU A 87 -1.10 3.35 7.70
CA LEU A 87 -1.80 3.63 8.94
C LEU A 87 -3.24 3.15 8.78
N VAL A 88 -3.58 2.06 9.45
CA VAL A 88 -4.86 1.37 9.31
C VAL A 88 -5.69 1.61 10.55
N THR A 89 -6.78 2.33 10.42
CA THR A 89 -7.64 2.74 11.53
C THR A 89 -8.85 1.83 11.65
N PHE A 90 -9.03 1.25 12.83
CA PHE A 90 -10.21 0.47 13.22
C PHE A 90 -11.11 1.27 14.14
N ASP A 91 -12.41 1.10 13.99
CA ASP A 91 -13.39 1.70 14.87
C ASP A 91 -13.46 1.00 16.25
N ASP A 92 -14.36 1.43 17.10
CA ASP A 92 -14.58 0.86 18.44
C ASP A 92 -15.11 -0.59 18.41
N LYS A 93 -15.59 -1.05 17.25
CA LYS A 93 -16.02 -2.44 17.01
C LYS A 93 -14.96 -3.31 16.36
N ALA A 94 -13.70 -2.79 16.28
CA ALA A 94 -12.57 -3.46 15.64
C ALA A 94 -12.77 -3.76 14.14
N VAL A 95 -13.51 -2.90 13.43
CA VAL A 95 -13.73 -2.95 11.99
C VAL A 95 -12.93 -1.87 11.30
N LEU A 96 -12.32 -2.21 10.17
CA LEU A 96 -11.53 -1.28 9.36
C LEU A 96 -12.39 -0.10 8.88
N GLN A 97 -12.02 1.09 9.30
CA GLN A 97 -12.74 2.33 8.98
C GLN A 97 -12.08 3.11 7.84
N LYS A 98 -10.79 3.31 7.94
CA LYS A 98 -9.98 4.08 6.98
C LYS A 98 -8.54 3.65 7.03
N TRP A 99 -7.77 4.02 6.01
CA TRP A 99 -6.34 3.83 5.98
C TRP A 99 -5.64 4.96 5.23
N LYS A 100 -4.36 5.12 5.49
CA LYS A 100 -3.52 6.12 4.84
C LYS A 100 -2.16 5.51 4.52
N GLN A 101 -1.62 5.83 3.35
CA GLN A 101 -0.25 5.48 2.97
C GLN A 101 0.63 6.71 3.00
N VAL A 102 1.84 6.54 3.54
CA VAL A 102 2.92 7.52 3.51
C VAL A 102 4.14 6.83 2.93
N SER A 103 4.77 7.44 1.93
CA SER A 103 5.95 6.92 1.27
C SER A 103 7.13 7.87 1.41
N HIS A 104 8.32 7.32 1.57
CA HIS A 104 9.57 8.08 1.59
C HIS A 104 10.67 7.30 0.86
N PHE A 105 11.43 8.00 0.02
CA PHE A 105 12.56 7.41 -0.70
C PHE A 105 13.87 7.85 -0.09
N HIS A 106 14.67 6.88 0.36
CA HIS A 106 16.04 7.08 0.82
C HIS A 106 17.00 6.87 -0.36
N GLY A 107 17.32 7.94 -1.07
CA GLY A 107 18.25 7.89 -2.19
C GLY A 107 19.69 7.61 -1.74
N GLY A 108 20.33 6.62 -2.34
CA GLY A 108 21.69 6.20 -2.02
C GLY A 108 21.84 5.35 -0.76
N GLU A 109 20.78 5.10 -0.01
CA GLU A 109 20.80 4.32 1.23
C GLU A 109 20.00 3.03 1.07
N LEU A 110 20.66 1.88 1.21
CA LEU A 110 20.03 0.58 0.97
C LEU A 110 19.35 -0.01 2.21
N MET A 111 19.78 0.38 3.41
CA MET A 111 19.25 -0.14 4.68
C MET A 111 19.14 0.99 5.69
N PRO A 112 18.19 1.92 5.53
CA PRO A 112 18.01 2.99 6.50
C PRO A 112 17.60 2.42 7.86
N GLN A 113 18.16 2.96 8.94
CA GLN A 113 17.76 2.59 10.30
C GLN A 113 16.33 3.03 10.56
N GLU A 114 16.01 4.24 10.14
CA GLU A 114 14.67 4.80 10.23
C GLU A 114 14.07 4.96 8.83
N CYS A 115 12.92 4.36 8.62
CA CYS A 115 12.25 4.39 7.34
C CYS A 115 11.55 5.71 7.08
N MET A 116 10.88 6.27 8.09
CA MET A 116 10.15 7.52 7.96
C MET A 116 10.85 8.64 8.71
N PRO A 117 11.21 9.75 8.02
CA PRO A 117 11.79 10.90 8.71
C PRO A 117 10.77 11.51 9.68
N GLY A 118 11.24 11.89 10.87
CA GLY A 118 10.39 12.51 11.89
C GLY A 118 9.56 11.53 12.74
N ALA A 119 9.80 10.23 12.63
CA ALA A 119 9.14 9.22 13.47
C ALA A 119 9.52 9.36 14.96
N GLU A 120 10.62 10.02 15.28
CA GLU A 120 11.06 10.27 16.65
C GLU A 120 10.21 11.30 17.43
N GLY A 121 9.35 12.05 16.74
CA GLY A 121 8.53 13.11 17.34
C GLY A 121 7.19 12.67 17.90
N SER A 122 6.75 11.45 17.66
CA SER A 122 5.46 10.95 18.19
C SER A 122 5.68 10.07 19.43
N LYS A 123 6.29 10.63 20.45
CA LYS A 123 6.09 10.13 21.80
C LYS A 123 4.67 10.54 22.23
N PRO A 124 3.91 9.60 22.79
CA PRO A 124 2.58 9.91 23.30
C PRO A 124 2.63 10.93 24.43
#